data_560248ea5052138946e371354cc9eb2a
#
_entry.id   560248ea5052138946e371354cc9eb2a
#
_cell.length_a   1.000
_cell.length_b   1.000
_cell.length_c   1.000
_cell.angle_alpha   90.00
_cell.angle_beta   90.00
_cell.angle_gamma   90.00
#
_symmetry.space_group_name_H-M   'P 1'
#
loop_
_entity.id
_entity.type
_entity.pdbx_description
1 polymer ?
#
loop_
_entity_poly.entity_id
_entity_poly.type
_entity_poly.pdbx_seq_one_letter_code
_entity_poly.pdbx_strand_id
1 'polypeptide(L)'
;FPGAVFLVFPATPQRMNEGGLGAVFEELIESVSTEWLIQNHYLAPYKYYGVQLADASKLHTKRGDYDKAEVEALMNKRAIFGSAVENWLQLAKGKQTIVYCSSIATSEGTAAAFREQGINAMHLDGTTPQAQRQAAVEGFRRGEVTVLCNVDLFGEGFDVPDCDCVVLMRPTKSLTLHTQQSMRSMRTNPNNPDKVALILDHV
;
A
#
# COMPACT_ATOMS: atom_id res chain seq x y z
N PHE A 1 -7.44 -34.06 13.59
CA PHE A 1 -7.85 -33.90 15.01
C PHE A 1 -9.37 -33.95 15.07
N PRO A 2 -10.00 -35.11 15.35
CA PRO A 2 -11.46 -35.21 15.49
C PRO A 2 -11.94 -34.32 16.65
N GLY A 3 -12.91 -33.41 16.36
CA GLY A 3 -13.50 -32.53 17.37
C GLY A 3 -12.73 -31.21 17.61
N ALA A 4 -11.68 -30.91 16.84
CA ALA A 4 -11.00 -29.62 16.92
C ALA A 4 -11.81 -28.53 16.19
N VAL A 5 -11.98 -27.38 16.83
CA VAL A 5 -12.53 -26.16 16.20
C VAL A 5 -11.36 -25.29 15.73
N PHE A 6 -11.40 -24.91 14.45
CA PHE A 6 -10.39 -24.04 13.86
C PHE A 6 -10.97 -22.64 13.70
N LEU A 7 -10.38 -21.66 14.40
CA LEU A 7 -10.69 -20.24 14.26
C LEU A 7 -9.57 -19.57 13.51
N VAL A 8 -9.91 -18.82 12.45
CA VAL A 8 -8.96 -18.06 11.64
C VAL A 8 -9.42 -16.61 11.55
N PHE A 9 -8.50 -15.70 11.73
CA PHE A 9 -8.75 -14.25 11.70
C PHE A 9 -8.02 -13.62 10.49
N PRO A 10 -8.56 -13.76 9.27
CA PRO A 10 -7.97 -13.17 8.09
C PRO A 10 -8.28 -11.68 8.04
N ALA A 11 -7.38 -10.89 7.47
CA ALA A 11 -7.62 -9.47 7.22
C ALA A 11 -8.71 -9.24 6.15
N THR A 12 -8.93 -10.22 5.27
CA THR A 12 -9.95 -10.19 4.23
C THR A 12 -10.53 -11.60 4.05
N PRO A 13 -11.86 -11.75 3.83
CA PRO A 13 -12.50 -13.06 3.71
C PRO A 13 -12.34 -13.70 2.32
N GLN A 14 -11.56 -13.11 1.43
CA GLN A 14 -11.33 -13.59 0.06
C GLN A 14 -9.85 -13.87 -0.19
N ARG A 15 -9.59 -14.91 -0.99
CA ARG A 15 -8.25 -15.18 -1.53
C ARG A 15 -8.03 -14.39 -2.82
N MET A 16 -6.78 -14.10 -3.17
CA MET A 16 -6.40 -13.39 -4.39
C MET A 16 -6.84 -14.08 -5.71
N ASN A 17 -7.17 -15.38 -5.65
CA ASN A 17 -7.59 -16.19 -6.79
C ASN A 17 -9.10 -16.45 -6.87
N GLU A 18 -9.93 -15.55 -6.36
CA GLU A 18 -11.41 -15.61 -6.36
C GLU A 18 -12.01 -16.78 -5.55
N GLY A 19 -11.20 -17.67 -4.98
CA GLY A 19 -11.66 -18.75 -4.11
C GLY A 19 -12.05 -18.20 -2.74
N GLY A 20 -13.33 -18.24 -2.39
CA GLY A 20 -13.79 -17.93 -1.03
C GLY A 20 -13.22 -18.92 0.00
N LEU A 21 -13.27 -18.55 1.28
CA LEU A 21 -12.83 -19.41 2.38
C LEU A 21 -13.83 -20.55 2.68
N GLY A 22 -15.01 -20.54 2.08
CA GLY A 22 -16.07 -21.55 2.28
C GLY A 22 -15.71 -22.99 1.88
N ALA A 23 -14.61 -23.20 1.11
CA ALA A 23 -14.09 -24.54 0.86
C ALA A 23 -13.35 -25.16 2.07
N VAL A 24 -13.01 -24.33 3.09
CA VAL A 24 -12.21 -24.74 4.26
C VAL A 24 -12.95 -24.47 5.56
N PHE A 25 -13.81 -23.46 5.60
CA PHE A 25 -14.54 -23.02 6.79
C PHE A 25 -16.04 -23.11 6.56
N GLU A 26 -16.77 -23.58 7.55
CA GLU A 26 -18.22 -23.77 7.52
C GLU A 26 -18.98 -22.48 7.79
N GLU A 27 -18.40 -21.55 8.54
CA GLU A 27 -19.04 -20.32 8.96
C GLU A 27 -18.11 -19.12 8.84
N LEU A 28 -18.65 -17.99 8.38
CA LEU A 28 -18.00 -16.69 8.34
C LEU A 28 -18.70 -15.77 9.34
N ILE A 29 -17.97 -15.36 10.37
CA ILE A 29 -18.44 -14.36 11.33
C ILE A 29 -17.91 -13.00 10.87
N GLU A 30 -18.80 -12.14 10.39
CA GLU A 30 -18.43 -10.77 10.04
C GLU A 30 -18.16 -9.96 11.31
N SER A 31 -17.05 -9.24 11.32
CA SER A 31 -16.68 -8.32 12.38
C SER A 31 -17.35 -6.96 12.17
N VAL A 32 -16.85 -5.94 12.85
CA VAL A 32 -17.33 -4.56 12.74
C VAL A 32 -16.88 -3.91 11.42
N SER A 33 -17.67 -2.95 10.93
CA SER A 33 -17.34 -2.22 9.70
C SER A 33 -16.14 -1.28 9.88
N THR A 34 -15.50 -0.91 8.77
CA THR A 34 -14.45 0.12 8.76
C THR A 34 -14.96 1.45 9.32
N GLU A 35 -16.20 1.81 9.04
CA GLU A 35 -16.83 3.02 9.57
C GLU A 35 -16.93 2.97 11.10
N TRP A 36 -17.36 1.84 11.66
CA TRP A 36 -17.40 1.64 13.10
C TRP A 36 -16.01 1.75 13.73
N LEU A 37 -14.98 1.20 13.09
CA LEU A 37 -13.59 1.28 13.55
C LEU A 37 -13.08 2.74 13.57
N ILE A 38 -13.47 3.55 12.58
CA ILE A 38 -13.13 4.98 12.54
C ILE A 38 -13.88 5.74 13.64
N GLN A 39 -15.18 5.52 13.77
CA GLN A 39 -16.01 6.18 14.79
C GLN A 39 -15.56 5.88 16.22
N ASN A 40 -15.02 4.70 16.45
CA ASN A 40 -14.52 4.26 17.76
C ASN A 40 -12.99 4.40 17.91
N HIS A 41 -12.32 5.16 17.03
CA HIS A 41 -10.89 5.49 17.07
C HIS A 41 -9.92 4.30 16.98
N TYR A 42 -10.36 3.16 16.44
CA TYR A 42 -9.47 2.03 16.10
C TYR A 42 -8.75 2.24 14.78
N LEU A 43 -9.33 3.05 13.88
CA LEU A 43 -8.71 3.52 12.65
C LEU A 43 -8.79 5.04 12.56
N ALA A 44 -7.80 5.65 11.92
CA ALA A 44 -7.82 7.06 11.60
C ALA A 44 -8.82 7.34 10.45
N PRO A 45 -9.53 8.47 10.46
CA PRO A 45 -10.28 8.93 9.29
C PRO A 45 -9.35 9.13 8.10
N TYR A 46 -9.87 9.09 6.89
CA TYR A 46 -9.06 9.18 5.69
C TYR A 46 -9.63 10.13 4.64
N LYS A 47 -8.75 10.61 3.75
CA LYS A 47 -9.09 11.28 2.50
C LYS A 47 -8.53 10.44 1.35
N TYR A 48 -9.39 10.16 0.37
CA TYR A 48 -9.03 9.39 -0.81
C TYR A 48 -9.02 10.32 -2.03
N TYR A 49 -7.92 10.32 -2.76
CA TYR A 49 -7.73 11.10 -3.97
C TYR A 49 -7.43 10.14 -5.12
N GLY A 50 -8.39 9.95 -6.02
CA GLY A 50 -8.19 9.24 -7.26
C GLY A 50 -7.64 10.20 -8.32
N VAL A 51 -6.41 9.99 -8.74
CA VAL A 51 -5.77 10.75 -9.82
C VAL A 51 -5.29 9.77 -10.87
N GLN A 52 -6.08 9.58 -11.91
CA GLN A 52 -5.74 8.65 -12.97
C GLN A 52 -4.51 9.15 -13.76
N LEU A 53 -3.35 8.56 -13.53
CA LEU A 53 -2.12 8.84 -14.29
C LEU A 53 -1.90 7.86 -15.45
N ALA A 54 -2.58 6.72 -15.45
CA ALA A 54 -2.44 5.67 -16.44
C ALA A 54 -3.79 5.05 -16.76
N ASP A 55 -4.01 4.71 -18.04
CA ASP A 55 -5.21 4.02 -18.50
C ASP A 55 -4.99 2.50 -18.40
N ALA A 56 -5.50 1.91 -17.35
CA ALA A 56 -5.45 0.47 -17.11
C ALA A 56 -6.53 -0.33 -17.89
N SER A 57 -7.46 0.33 -18.59
CA SER A 57 -8.57 -0.32 -19.29
C SER A 57 -8.13 -1.31 -20.39
N LYS A 58 -6.94 -1.10 -20.94
CA LYS A 58 -6.36 -1.90 -22.02
C LYS A 58 -5.47 -3.05 -21.53
N LEU A 59 -5.26 -3.18 -20.22
CA LEU A 59 -4.42 -4.23 -19.66
C LEU A 59 -5.15 -5.58 -19.70
N HIS A 60 -4.43 -6.62 -20.13
CA HIS A 60 -4.93 -7.99 -20.10
C HIS A 60 -4.88 -8.58 -18.70
N THR A 61 -5.78 -9.52 -18.44
CA THR A 61 -5.84 -10.23 -17.15
C THR A 61 -5.13 -11.57 -17.25
N LYS A 62 -4.29 -11.88 -16.25
CA LYS A 62 -3.57 -13.15 -16.12
C LYS A 62 -3.60 -13.61 -14.67
N ARG A 63 -4.10 -14.83 -14.43
CA ARG A 63 -4.20 -15.43 -13.09
C ARG A 63 -4.96 -14.56 -12.06
N GLY A 64 -6.05 -13.92 -12.49
CA GLY A 64 -6.92 -13.12 -11.59
C GLY A 64 -6.46 -11.68 -11.34
N ASP A 65 -5.31 -11.24 -11.89
CA ASP A 65 -4.86 -9.85 -11.84
C ASP A 65 -4.35 -9.40 -13.21
N TYR A 66 -3.93 -8.15 -13.36
CA TYR A 66 -3.35 -7.64 -14.61
C TYR A 66 -2.01 -8.33 -14.95
N ASP A 67 -1.71 -8.44 -16.26
CA ASP A 67 -0.40 -8.94 -16.71
C ASP A 67 0.71 -8.01 -16.23
N LYS A 68 1.69 -8.57 -15.49
CA LYS A 68 2.75 -7.79 -14.84
C LYS A 68 3.63 -7.02 -15.84
N ALA A 69 3.91 -7.61 -17.01
CA ALA A 69 4.75 -6.96 -18.01
C ALA A 69 4.04 -5.75 -18.64
N GLU A 70 2.73 -5.87 -18.89
CA GLU A 70 1.93 -4.75 -19.40
C GLU A 70 1.79 -3.63 -18.37
N VAL A 71 1.57 -3.98 -17.10
CA VAL A 71 1.54 -3.01 -15.99
C VAL A 71 2.88 -2.29 -15.87
N GLU A 72 3.99 -3.01 -15.95
CA GLU A 72 5.32 -2.39 -15.91
C GLU A 72 5.54 -1.43 -17.08
N ALA A 73 5.23 -1.85 -18.31
CA ALA A 73 5.34 -1.00 -19.49
C ALA A 73 4.46 0.27 -19.41
N LEU A 74 3.28 0.16 -18.77
CA LEU A 74 2.38 1.29 -18.56
C LEU A 74 2.92 2.25 -17.50
N MET A 75 3.37 1.73 -16.36
CA MET A 75 3.72 2.51 -15.16
C MET A 75 5.17 3.01 -15.16
N ASN A 76 6.10 2.32 -15.86
CA ASN A 76 7.52 2.69 -15.87
C ASN A 76 7.80 3.84 -16.84
N LYS A 77 7.25 5.02 -16.57
CA LYS A 77 7.43 6.24 -17.37
C LYS A 77 7.79 7.41 -16.46
N ARG A 78 8.83 8.16 -16.86
CA ARG A 78 9.28 9.33 -16.09
C ARG A 78 8.17 10.37 -15.84
N ALA A 79 7.25 10.54 -16.80
CA ALA A 79 6.10 11.43 -16.65
C ALA A 79 5.16 10.98 -15.53
N ILE A 80 4.95 9.66 -15.36
CA ILE A 80 4.12 9.11 -14.29
C ILE A 80 4.78 9.36 -12.93
N PHE A 81 6.09 9.14 -12.81
CA PHE A 81 6.81 9.38 -11.55
C PHE A 81 6.76 10.86 -11.17
N GLY A 82 6.99 11.77 -12.13
CA GLY A 82 6.92 13.22 -11.93
C GLY A 82 5.53 13.65 -11.46
N SER A 83 4.49 13.22 -12.15
CA SER A 83 3.10 13.57 -11.79
C SER A 83 2.69 12.99 -10.42
N ALA A 84 3.14 11.78 -10.05
CA ALA A 84 2.89 11.22 -8.73
C ALA A 84 3.56 12.07 -7.63
N VAL A 85 4.79 12.52 -7.85
CA VAL A 85 5.52 13.41 -6.92
C VAL A 85 4.86 14.78 -6.84
N GLU A 86 4.43 15.37 -7.95
CA GLU A 86 3.72 16.67 -7.98
C GLU A 86 2.41 16.59 -7.17
N ASN A 87 1.61 15.55 -7.37
CA ASN A 87 0.39 15.35 -6.59
C ASN A 87 0.68 15.16 -5.10
N TRP A 88 1.72 14.41 -4.77
CA TRP A 88 2.13 14.24 -3.37
C TRP A 88 2.58 15.56 -2.76
N LEU A 89 3.35 16.40 -3.47
CA LEU A 89 3.76 17.71 -2.99
C LEU A 89 2.58 18.65 -2.71
N GLN A 90 1.50 18.52 -3.49
CA GLN A 90 0.29 19.32 -3.30
C GLN A 90 -0.58 18.82 -2.14
N LEU A 91 -0.73 17.49 -1.98
CA LEU A 91 -1.74 16.88 -1.12
C LEU A 91 -1.16 16.30 0.18
N ALA A 92 0.11 15.90 0.17
CA ALA A 92 0.72 15.11 1.24
C ALA A 92 2.12 15.58 1.63
N LYS A 93 2.53 16.80 1.26
CA LYS A 93 3.87 17.31 1.56
C LYS A 93 4.22 17.19 3.04
N GLY A 94 5.37 16.56 3.33
CA GLY A 94 5.86 16.34 4.69
C GLY A 94 5.24 15.15 5.42
N LYS A 95 4.32 14.41 4.78
CA LYS A 95 3.72 13.19 5.35
C LYS A 95 4.62 11.99 5.14
N GLN A 96 4.79 11.17 6.17
CA GLN A 96 5.46 9.89 6.04
C GLN A 96 4.64 8.97 5.13
N THR A 97 5.26 8.54 4.03
CA THR A 97 4.54 7.96 2.90
C THR A 97 5.12 6.61 2.48
N ILE A 98 4.24 5.65 2.24
CA ILE A 98 4.59 4.39 1.56
C ILE A 98 4.04 4.44 0.14
N VAL A 99 4.90 4.17 -0.84
CA VAL A 99 4.53 4.07 -2.25
C VAL A 99 4.56 2.60 -2.67
N TYR A 100 3.44 2.09 -3.16
CA TYR A 100 3.31 0.74 -3.69
C TYR A 100 3.49 0.76 -5.19
N CYS A 101 4.57 0.17 -5.66
CA CYS A 101 4.96 0.16 -7.06
C CYS A 101 4.72 -1.20 -7.73
N SER A 102 4.57 -1.18 -9.05
CA SER A 102 4.31 -2.38 -9.86
C SER A 102 5.57 -3.20 -10.16
N SER A 103 6.75 -2.56 -10.19
CA SER A 103 8.03 -3.20 -10.47
C SER A 103 9.17 -2.49 -9.75
N ILE A 104 10.34 -3.15 -9.69
CA ILE A 104 11.57 -2.58 -9.13
C ILE A 104 11.92 -1.28 -9.87
N ALA A 105 11.89 -1.30 -11.20
CA ALA A 105 12.20 -0.13 -12.03
C ALA A 105 11.25 1.07 -11.73
N THR A 106 9.95 0.80 -11.57
CA THR A 106 8.97 1.83 -11.17
C THR A 106 9.29 2.37 -9.78
N SER A 107 9.65 1.51 -8.83
CA SER A 107 9.96 1.90 -7.46
C SER A 107 11.25 2.72 -7.36
N GLU A 108 12.30 2.30 -8.06
CA GLU A 108 13.57 3.05 -8.15
C GLU A 108 13.37 4.41 -8.82
N GLY A 109 12.64 4.45 -9.95
CA GLY A 109 12.33 5.69 -10.67
C GLY A 109 11.52 6.66 -9.84
N THR A 110 10.52 6.18 -9.10
CA THR A 110 9.71 6.99 -8.20
C THR A 110 10.54 7.53 -7.03
N ALA A 111 11.36 6.69 -6.39
CA ALA A 111 12.25 7.14 -5.33
C ALA A 111 13.27 8.17 -5.82
N ALA A 112 13.79 8.02 -7.05
CA ALA A 112 14.67 8.99 -7.67
C ALA A 112 13.95 10.33 -7.91
N ALA A 113 12.72 10.31 -8.43
CA ALA A 113 11.92 11.51 -8.66
C ALA A 113 11.63 12.28 -7.35
N PHE A 114 11.37 11.59 -6.25
CA PHE A 114 11.25 12.23 -4.93
C PHE A 114 12.57 12.89 -4.50
N ARG A 115 13.71 12.19 -4.67
CA ARG A 115 15.02 12.75 -4.32
C ARG A 115 15.40 13.97 -5.17
N GLU A 116 15.00 14.01 -6.43
CA GLU A 116 15.17 15.19 -7.32
C GLU A 116 14.45 16.44 -6.76
N GLN A 117 13.39 16.24 -5.97
CA GLN A 117 12.67 17.31 -5.25
C GLN A 117 13.19 17.55 -3.82
N GLY A 118 14.34 16.99 -3.46
CA GLY A 118 14.93 17.15 -2.14
C GLY A 118 14.22 16.35 -1.03
N ILE A 119 13.36 15.39 -1.37
CA ILE A 119 12.66 14.52 -0.41
C ILE A 119 13.51 13.28 -0.14
N ASN A 120 13.73 12.96 1.14
CA ASN A 120 14.46 11.73 1.48
C ASN A 120 13.57 10.50 1.22
N ALA A 121 13.85 9.82 0.12
CA ALA A 121 13.12 8.67 -0.37
C ALA A 121 14.03 7.46 -0.59
N MET A 122 13.59 6.29 -0.16
CA MET A 122 14.29 5.02 -0.35
C MET A 122 13.45 4.03 -1.14
N HIS A 123 14.11 3.25 -1.98
CA HIS A 123 13.54 2.06 -2.61
C HIS A 123 13.90 0.82 -1.79
N LEU A 124 12.93 -0.08 -1.63
CA LEU A 124 13.10 -1.38 -0.98
C LEU A 124 12.38 -2.46 -1.79
N ASP A 125 13.03 -3.61 -1.94
CA ASP A 125 12.44 -4.80 -2.59
C ASP A 125 12.88 -6.10 -1.91
N GLY A 126 12.46 -7.25 -2.46
CA GLY A 126 12.79 -8.57 -1.94
C GLY A 126 14.28 -8.89 -1.96
N THR A 127 15.09 -8.20 -2.79
CA THR A 127 16.54 -8.39 -2.90
C THR A 127 17.32 -7.49 -1.94
N THR A 128 16.68 -6.45 -1.39
CA THR A 128 17.31 -5.55 -0.42
C THR A 128 17.73 -6.31 0.83
N PRO A 129 19.01 -6.27 1.24
CA PRO A 129 19.50 -6.96 2.43
C PRO A 129 18.71 -6.62 3.69
N GLN A 130 18.47 -7.59 4.55
CA GLN A 130 17.66 -7.43 5.76
C GLN A 130 18.11 -6.25 6.64
N ALA A 131 19.42 -6.09 6.84
CA ALA A 131 19.97 -5.00 7.64
C ALA A 131 19.65 -3.62 7.04
N GLN A 132 19.68 -3.49 5.71
CA GLN A 132 19.31 -2.25 5.02
C GLN A 132 17.80 -1.98 5.12
N ARG A 133 16.97 -3.02 4.99
CA ARG A 133 15.52 -2.89 5.20
C ARG A 133 15.19 -2.41 6.60
N GLN A 134 15.82 -3.01 7.62
CA GLN A 134 15.63 -2.60 9.02
C GLN A 134 16.08 -1.15 9.24
N ALA A 135 17.24 -0.76 8.73
CA ALA A 135 17.74 0.62 8.85
C ALA A 135 16.80 1.64 8.16
N ALA A 136 16.28 1.30 6.98
CA ALA A 136 15.33 2.16 6.26
C ALA A 136 14.03 2.34 7.05
N VAL A 137 13.50 1.27 7.64
CA VAL A 137 12.28 1.31 8.46
C VAL A 137 12.48 2.10 9.74
N GLU A 138 13.59 1.89 10.42
CA GLU A 138 13.92 2.67 11.61
C GLU A 138 14.13 4.16 11.27
N GLY A 139 14.79 4.46 10.15
CA GLY A 139 14.89 5.83 9.64
C GLY A 139 13.52 6.44 9.31
N PHE A 140 12.62 5.64 8.75
CA PHE A 140 11.23 6.06 8.49
C PHE A 140 10.49 6.33 9.80
N ARG A 141 10.58 5.45 10.80
CA ARG A 141 9.97 5.67 12.13
C ARG A 141 10.48 6.92 12.82
N ARG A 142 11.76 7.25 12.65
CA ARG A 142 12.36 8.49 13.22
C ARG A 142 12.09 9.73 12.38
N GLY A 143 11.40 9.62 11.25
CA GLY A 143 11.15 10.75 10.34
C GLY A 143 12.35 11.20 9.51
N GLU A 144 13.46 10.45 9.55
CA GLU A 144 14.66 10.69 8.75
C GLU A 144 14.42 10.34 7.28
N VAL A 145 13.66 9.29 7.01
CA VAL A 145 13.17 8.90 5.69
C VAL A 145 11.70 9.28 5.58
N THR A 146 11.36 10.11 4.60
CA THR A 146 9.99 10.58 4.41
C THR A 146 9.17 9.63 3.54
N VAL A 147 9.80 9.01 2.52
CA VAL A 147 9.09 8.16 1.54
C VAL A 147 9.78 6.82 1.41
N LEU A 148 9.02 5.74 1.53
CA LEU A 148 9.45 4.38 1.23
C LEU A 148 8.72 3.88 -0.02
N CYS A 149 9.44 3.73 -1.13
CA CYS A 149 8.94 3.09 -2.34
C CYS A 149 9.24 1.59 -2.28
N ASN A 150 8.24 0.75 -2.57
CA ASN A 150 8.44 -0.69 -2.45
C ASN A 150 7.71 -1.49 -3.54
N VAL A 151 8.16 -2.75 -3.70
CA VAL A 151 7.51 -3.75 -4.55
C VAL A 151 7.27 -5.00 -3.70
N ASP A 152 6.00 -5.34 -3.47
CA ASP A 152 5.55 -6.57 -2.78
C ASP A 152 6.17 -6.81 -1.37
N LEU A 153 6.85 -5.81 -0.76
CA LEU A 153 7.55 -5.98 0.50
C LEU A 153 6.67 -5.74 1.73
N PHE A 154 5.81 -4.74 1.66
CA PHE A 154 5.00 -4.31 2.79
C PHE A 154 3.63 -4.98 2.77
N GLY A 155 3.62 -6.29 2.49
CA GLY A 155 2.47 -7.16 2.63
C GLY A 155 2.25 -7.58 4.09
N GLU A 156 2.31 -8.86 4.34
CA GLU A 156 2.11 -9.44 5.68
C GLU A 156 3.33 -9.25 6.59
N GLY A 157 3.08 -8.91 7.84
CA GLY A 157 4.12 -8.89 8.89
C GLY A 157 4.99 -7.64 8.99
N PHE A 158 4.77 -6.63 8.15
CA PHE A 158 5.53 -5.39 8.22
C PHE A 158 4.71 -4.26 8.85
N ASP A 159 5.01 -3.92 10.09
CA ASP A 159 4.31 -2.88 10.83
C ASP A 159 5.06 -1.54 10.80
N VAL A 160 4.48 -0.56 10.11
CA VAL A 160 4.95 0.84 10.10
C VAL A 160 3.79 1.73 10.55
N PRO A 161 3.60 1.92 11.87
CA PRO A 161 2.47 2.67 12.41
C PRO A 161 2.48 4.15 12.03
N ASP A 162 3.62 4.70 11.70
CA ASP A 162 3.79 6.14 11.43
C ASP A 162 3.49 6.53 9.98
N CYS A 163 3.01 5.61 9.14
CA CYS A 163 2.60 5.90 7.77
C CYS A 163 1.35 6.78 7.76
N ASP A 164 1.47 8.03 7.31
CA ASP A 164 0.36 8.97 7.19
C ASP A 164 -0.30 8.95 5.81
N CYS A 165 0.46 8.57 4.79
CA CYS A 165 0.03 8.57 3.41
C CYS A 165 0.42 7.27 2.71
N VAL A 166 -0.45 6.77 1.86
CA VAL A 166 -0.11 5.74 0.87
C VAL A 166 -0.30 6.28 -0.53
N VAL A 167 0.62 5.93 -1.43
CA VAL A 167 0.54 6.22 -2.86
C VAL A 167 0.44 4.89 -3.59
N LEU A 168 -0.64 4.68 -4.32
CA LEU A 168 -0.90 3.46 -5.06
C LEU A 168 -0.50 3.68 -6.52
N MET A 169 0.60 3.05 -6.94
CA MET A 169 1.14 3.08 -8.31
C MET A 169 1.20 1.67 -8.91
N ARG A 170 0.33 0.80 -8.42
CA ARG A 170 0.20 -0.58 -8.89
C ARG A 170 -1.24 -0.87 -9.26
N PRO A 171 -1.61 -0.85 -10.55
CA PRO A 171 -2.90 -1.34 -11.00
C PRO A 171 -3.11 -2.79 -10.53
N THR A 172 -4.26 -3.07 -9.94
CA THR A 172 -4.63 -4.41 -9.51
C THR A 172 -6.14 -4.62 -9.60
N LYS A 173 -6.56 -5.82 -9.94
CA LYS A 173 -7.97 -6.27 -9.84
C LYS A 173 -8.27 -6.88 -8.48
N SER A 174 -7.26 -7.10 -7.64
CA SER A 174 -7.42 -7.67 -6.31
C SER A 174 -7.90 -6.62 -5.32
N LEU A 175 -9.19 -6.64 -5.00
CA LEU A 175 -9.76 -5.80 -3.95
C LEU A 175 -9.04 -6.02 -2.60
N THR A 176 -8.68 -7.25 -2.30
CA THR A 176 -7.92 -7.63 -1.10
C THR A 176 -6.60 -6.85 -1.02
N LEU A 177 -5.80 -6.89 -2.11
CA LEU A 177 -4.51 -6.21 -2.15
C LEU A 177 -4.68 -4.69 -2.04
N HIS A 178 -5.61 -4.12 -2.81
CA HIS A 178 -5.92 -2.68 -2.77
C HIS A 178 -6.32 -2.23 -1.36
N THR A 179 -7.22 -2.97 -0.71
CA THR A 179 -7.67 -2.68 0.66
C THR A 179 -6.51 -2.76 1.66
N GLN A 180 -5.71 -3.82 1.62
CA GLN A 180 -4.56 -3.99 2.52
C GLN A 180 -3.53 -2.86 2.39
N GLN A 181 -3.25 -2.41 1.17
CA GLN A 181 -2.35 -1.30 0.92
C GLN A 181 -2.93 0.03 1.41
N SER A 182 -4.19 0.31 1.08
CA SER A 182 -4.88 1.54 1.46
C SER A 182 -5.02 1.70 2.98
N MET A 183 -5.43 0.64 3.67
CA MET A 183 -5.67 0.67 5.12
C MET A 183 -4.39 0.85 5.95
N ARG A 184 -3.21 0.74 5.34
CA ARG A 184 -1.96 0.91 6.07
C ARG A 184 -1.76 2.33 6.60
N SER A 185 -2.17 3.35 5.85
CA SER A 185 -2.16 4.73 6.35
C SER A 185 -3.23 5.00 7.42
N MET A 186 -4.27 4.19 7.48
CA MET A 186 -5.39 4.38 8.41
C MET A 186 -5.12 3.88 9.83
N ARG A 187 -3.97 3.25 10.10
CA ARG A 187 -3.61 2.88 11.47
C ARG A 187 -3.50 4.11 12.35
N THR A 188 -4.03 4.03 13.55
CA THR A 188 -3.91 5.12 14.54
C THR A 188 -2.45 5.28 14.97
N ASN A 189 -2.07 6.52 15.27
CA ASN A 189 -0.75 6.83 15.80
C ASN A 189 -0.91 7.51 17.16
N PRO A 190 -0.43 6.90 18.26
CA PRO A 190 -0.54 7.49 19.58
C PRO A 190 0.13 8.87 19.71
N ASN A 191 1.16 9.13 18.89
CA ASN A 191 1.86 10.42 18.85
C ASN A 191 1.13 11.46 17.99
N ASN A 192 0.10 11.08 17.26
CA ASN A 192 -0.74 11.95 16.42
C ASN A 192 -2.20 11.49 16.47
N PRO A 193 -2.94 11.77 17.55
CA PRO A 193 -4.30 11.30 17.75
C PRO A 193 -5.29 11.89 16.73
N ASP A 194 -5.01 13.07 16.21
CA ASP A 194 -5.84 13.76 15.20
C ASP A 194 -5.43 13.41 13.75
N LYS A 195 -4.69 12.32 13.58
CA LYS A 195 -4.25 11.85 12.27
C LYS A 195 -5.42 11.69 11.30
N VAL A 196 -5.27 12.27 10.12
CA VAL A 196 -6.10 11.98 8.93
C VAL A 196 -5.22 11.30 7.90
N ALA A 197 -5.54 10.06 7.59
CA ALA A 197 -4.82 9.28 6.60
C ALA A 197 -5.05 9.81 5.19
N LEU A 198 -4.04 9.72 4.34
CA LEU A 198 -4.15 10.08 2.93
C LEU A 198 -3.93 8.84 2.06
N ILE A 199 -4.80 8.69 1.06
CA ILE A 199 -4.68 7.65 0.04
C ILE A 199 -4.65 8.37 -1.30
N LEU A 200 -3.51 8.31 -1.99
CA LEU A 200 -3.34 8.86 -3.34
C LEU A 200 -3.32 7.68 -4.32
N ASP A 201 -4.41 7.50 -5.02
CA ASP A 201 -4.58 6.41 -5.98
C ASP A 201 -4.32 6.94 -7.40
N HIS A 202 -3.27 6.42 -8.02
CA HIS A 202 -2.80 6.83 -9.34
C HIS A 202 -3.08 5.80 -10.44
N VAL A 203 -4.06 4.90 -10.22
CA VAL A 203 -4.36 3.80 -11.15
C VAL A 203 -5.84 3.70 -11.48
#